data_65e47ca1eba4a2f6bd913628dfa42a98
#
_entry.id   65e47ca1eba4a2f6bd913628dfa42a98
#
_cell.length_a   1.000
_cell.length_b   1.000
_cell.length_c   1.000
_cell.angle_alpha   90.00
_cell.angle_beta   90.00
_cell.angle_gamma   90.00
#
_symmetry.space_group_name_H-M   'P 1'
#
loop_
_entity.id
_entity.type
_entity.pdbx_description
1 polymer ?
#
loop_
_entity_poly.entity_id
_entity_poly.type
_entity_poly.pdbx_seq_one_letter_code
_entity_poly.pdbx_strand_id
1 'polypeptide(L)'
;FDDCLKEALEYTEKHAMNFIDPFDNVNTIAGQGTIAAEILKEAQESNIDVDYLFAAIGGGGLISGVGTYFKEKSPQTKIVGVEPKGAASMYTSVVLEHHRVKLPEIDKFVDGASVAQVGKITFEIAKKVVDDYLQIDEGAVCSTILDMYSKQAIVAEPAGALSVSALEQYRDQIKGKTVVCIISGGNNDINRMKEIEERSLLYEEMKHYFIFNFPQRPGALREFVNEVLGPNDDITKFEYLKKS
;
A
#
# COMPACT_ATOMS: atom_id res chain seq x y z
N PHE A 1 0.28 15.10 0.66
CA PHE A 1 1.27 15.13 1.74
C PHE A 1 2.22 16.34 1.59
N ASP A 2 2.90 16.52 0.45
CA ASP A 2 3.90 17.56 0.24
C ASP A 2 3.35 18.99 0.48
N ASP A 3 2.12 19.26 0.03
CA ASP A 3 1.48 20.57 0.24
C ASP A 3 1.15 20.80 1.73
N CYS A 4 0.63 19.78 2.42
CA CYS A 4 0.36 19.84 3.86
C CYS A 4 1.64 20.04 4.68
N LEU A 5 2.74 19.41 4.28
CA LEU A 5 4.04 19.57 4.93
C LEU A 5 4.53 21.01 4.81
N LYS A 6 4.42 21.59 3.63
CA LYS A 6 4.80 22.99 3.39
C LYS A 6 3.97 23.94 4.26
N GLU A 7 2.65 23.81 4.25
CA GLU A 7 1.76 24.61 5.09
C GLU A 7 2.07 24.46 6.59
N ALA A 8 2.33 23.23 7.05
CA ALA A 8 2.66 22.96 8.44
C ALA A 8 3.97 23.65 8.86
N LEU A 9 4.99 23.64 8.01
CA LEU A 9 6.26 24.34 8.27
C LEU A 9 6.06 25.86 8.33
N GLU A 10 5.34 26.45 7.38
CA GLU A 10 5.02 27.86 7.37
C GLU A 10 4.19 28.28 8.62
N TYR A 11 3.23 27.43 9.00
CA TYR A 11 2.40 27.65 10.19
C TYR A 11 3.21 27.61 11.49
N THR A 12 4.11 26.63 11.64
CA THR A 12 4.95 26.50 12.84
C THR A 12 5.92 27.67 12.98
N GLU A 13 6.51 28.14 11.88
CA GLU A 13 7.37 29.32 11.89
C GLU A 13 6.58 30.56 12.31
N LYS A 14 5.42 30.80 11.69
CA LYS A 14 4.55 31.94 11.97
C LYS A 14 4.08 32.01 13.42
N HIS A 15 3.84 30.86 14.04
CA HIS A 15 3.25 30.76 15.39
C HIS A 15 4.25 30.34 16.46
N ALA A 16 5.57 30.31 16.15
CA ALA A 16 6.64 29.88 17.06
C ALA A 16 6.35 28.50 17.71
N MET A 17 5.84 27.55 16.93
CA MET A 17 5.55 26.19 17.36
C MET A 17 6.70 25.23 17.00
N ASN A 18 6.75 24.08 17.65
CA ASN A 18 7.69 23.03 17.29
C ASN A 18 7.06 22.11 16.23
N PHE A 19 7.74 21.94 15.11
CA PHE A 19 7.37 20.94 14.11
C PHE A 19 7.95 19.57 14.52
N ILE A 20 7.08 18.55 14.55
CA ILE A 20 7.50 17.16 14.73
C ILE A 20 7.34 16.47 13.39
N ASP A 21 8.47 16.11 12.76
CA ASP A 21 8.44 15.41 11.48
C ASP A 21 7.76 14.03 11.63
N PRO A 22 6.78 13.70 10.77
CA PRO A 22 5.98 12.49 10.91
C PRO A 22 6.77 11.19 10.67
N PHE A 23 7.91 11.22 10.02
CA PHE A 23 8.71 10.04 9.72
C PHE A 23 10.24 10.25 9.68
N ASP A 24 10.72 11.43 9.31
CA ASP A 24 12.18 11.67 9.11
C ASP A 24 12.85 12.30 10.34
N ASN A 25 12.49 11.84 11.52
CA ASN A 25 13.03 12.27 12.79
C ASN A 25 13.40 11.06 13.65
N VAL A 26 14.58 11.09 14.27
CA VAL A 26 15.11 9.97 15.07
C VAL A 26 14.17 9.56 16.20
N ASN A 27 13.55 10.53 16.88
CA ASN A 27 12.61 10.23 17.97
C ASN A 27 11.31 9.61 17.45
N THR A 28 10.80 10.09 16.31
CA THR A 28 9.62 9.49 15.65
C THR A 28 9.92 8.05 15.22
N ILE A 29 11.09 7.82 14.59
CA ILE A 29 11.56 6.49 14.20
C ILE A 29 11.70 5.57 15.42
N ALA A 30 12.30 6.05 16.50
CA ALA A 30 12.45 5.27 17.75
C ALA A 30 11.09 4.91 18.35
N GLY A 31 10.12 5.82 18.30
CA GLY A 31 8.73 5.57 18.70
C GLY A 31 8.10 4.42 17.90
N GLN A 32 8.33 4.35 16.59
CA GLN A 32 7.84 3.22 15.76
C GLN A 32 8.50 1.89 16.15
N GLY A 33 9.72 1.90 16.67
CA GLY A 33 10.41 0.72 17.18
C GLY A 33 9.72 0.03 18.35
N THR A 34 8.85 0.73 19.09
CA THR A 34 8.08 0.12 20.20
C THR A 34 7.15 -0.98 19.72
N ILE A 35 6.64 -0.89 18.48
CA ILE A 35 5.83 -1.94 17.85
C ILE A 35 6.61 -3.25 17.79
N ALA A 36 7.88 -3.19 17.37
CA ALA A 36 8.75 -4.36 17.31
C ALA A 36 9.04 -4.94 18.70
N ALA A 37 9.19 -4.08 19.72
CA ALA A 37 9.38 -4.53 21.08
C ALA A 37 8.16 -5.32 21.62
N GLU A 38 6.96 -4.86 21.32
CA GLU A 38 5.71 -5.53 21.69
C GLU A 38 5.57 -6.87 20.94
N ILE A 39 5.80 -6.89 19.62
CA ILE A 39 5.74 -8.12 18.80
C ILE A 39 6.73 -9.17 19.33
N LEU A 40 7.99 -8.81 19.57
CA LEU A 40 9.00 -9.77 20.03
C LEU A 40 8.74 -10.24 21.46
N LYS A 41 8.18 -9.39 22.32
CA LYS A 41 7.75 -9.80 23.66
C LYS A 41 6.66 -10.87 23.59
N GLU A 42 5.62 -10.64 22.78
CA GLU A 42 4.53 -11.60 22.61
C GLU A 42 5.00 -12.91 21.96
N ALA A 43 5.87 -12.82 20.96
CA ALA A 43 6.47 -13.98 20.32
C ALA A 43 7.28 -14.82 21.34
N GLN A 44 8.08 -14.18 22.18
CA GLN A 44 8.83 -14.83 23.25
C GLN A 44 7.93 -15.50 24.29
N GLU A 45 6.88 -14.81 24.75
CA GLU A 45 5.90 -15.36 25.70
C GLU A 45 5.16 -16.56 25.13
N SER A 46 4.96 -16.57 23.80
CA SER A 46 4.32 -17.67 23.04
C SER A 46 5.28 -18.76 22.59
N ASN A 47 6.59 -18.60 22.86
CA ASN A 47 7.67 -19.47 22.38
C ASN A 47 7.65 -19.67 20.85
N ILE A 48 7.51 -18.56 20.12
CA ILE A 48 7.42 -18.51 18.65
C ILE A 48 8.60 -17.69 18.12
N ASP A 49 9.30 -18.21 17.12
CA ASP A 49 10.31 -17.46 16.35
C ASP A 49 9.62 -16.80 15.14
N VAL A 50 9.89 -15.53 14.90
CA VAL A 50 9.37 -14.80 13.75
C VAL A 50 10.34 -14.95 12.58
N ASP A 51 9.89 -15.60 11.50
CA ASP A 51 10.70 -15.76 10.27
C ASP A 51 10.63 -14.51 9.38
N TYR A 52 9.45 -13.92 9.20
CA TYR A 52 9.22 -12.77 8.34
C TYR A 52 8.38 -11.70 9.02
N LEU A 53 8.75 -10.45 8.76
CA LEU A 53 7.93 -9.29 9.12
C LEU A 53 7.69 -8.44 7.88
N PHE A 54 6.42 -8.16 7.59
CA PHE A 54 5.98 -7.28 6.50
C PHE A 54 5.45 -5.97 7.07
N ALA A 55 5.92 -4.85 6.56
CA ALA A 55 5.46 -3.53 6.96
C ALA A 55 5.36 -2.58 5.76
N ALA A 56 4.31 -1.74 5.77
CA ALA A 56 4.13 -0.70 4.77
C ALA A 56 5.23 0.36 4.84
N ILE A 57 5.61 0.88 3.68
CA ILE A 57 6.53 2.00 3.53
C ILE A 57 5.80 3.16 2.84
N GLY A 58 5.67 4.28 3.55
CA GLY A 58 5.44 5.60 2.98
C GLY A 58 6.73 6.42 3.07
N GLY A 59 6.84 7.31 4.04
CA GLY A 59 8.10 8.06 4.30
C GLY A 59 9.24 7.24 4.91
N GLY A 60 8.98 5.99 5.32
CA GLY A 60 9.97 5.05 5.83
C GLY A 60 10.12 5.02 7.36
N GLY A 61 9.35 5.81 8.12
CA GLY A 61 9.47 5.89 9.59
C GLY A 61 9.17 4.56 10.28
N LEU A 62 8.04 3.93 9.94
CA LEU A 62 7.61 2.65 10.51
C LEU A 62 8.65 1.54 10.27
N ILE A 63 9.00 1.29 9.02
CA ILE A 63 9.93 0.21 8.66
C ILE A 63 11.33 0.44 9.25
N SER A 64 11.77 1.71 9.33
CA SER A 64 13.06 2.06 9.93
C SER A 64 13.10 1.75 11.42
N GLY A 65 12.07 2.13 12.18
CA GLY A 65 12.00 1.87 13.61
C GLY A 65 11.87 0.39 13.93
N VAL A 66 10.89 -0.27 13.30
CA VAL A 66 10.63 -1.70 13.49
C VAL A 66 11.83 -2.54 13.04
N GLY A 67 12.33 -2.28 11.84
CA GLY A 67 13.46 -3.01 11.28
C GLY A 67 14.73 -2.89 12.12
N THR A 68 15.03 -1.69 12.62
CA THR A 68 16.19 -1.47 13.50
C THR A 68 16.10 -2.34 14.76
N TYR A 69 14.95 -2.36 15.42
CA TYR A 69 14.77 -3.15 16.64
C TYR A 69 14.84 -4.65 16.36
N PHE A 70 14.22 -5.13 15.26
CA PHE A 70 14.31 -6.53 14.87
C PHE A 70 15.72 -6.95 14.52
N LYS A 71 16.48 -6.15 13.76
CA LYS A 71 17.88 -6.48 13.42
C LYS A 71 18.78 -6.57 14.64
N GLU A 72 18.49 -5.82 15.70
CA GLU A 72 19.23 -5.89 16.97
C GLU A 72 18.83 -7.11 17.83
N LYS A 73 17.52 -7.43 17.90
CA LYS A 73 16.99 -8.44 18.84
C LYS A 73 16.68 -9.79 18.22
N SER A 74 16.39 -9.83 16.93
CA SER A 74 16.02 -11.02 16.15
C SER A 74 16.60 -10.92 14.74
N PRO A 75 17.94 -10.90 14.58
CA PRO A 75 18.62 -10.63 13.31
C PRO A 75 18.30 -11.66 12.21
N GLN A 76 17.85 -12.85 12.56
CA GLN A 76 17.41 -13.89 11.63
C GLN A 76 16.07 -13.56 10.94
N THR A 77 15.22 -12.71 11.55
CA THR A 77 13.94 -12.30 10.95
C THR A 77 14.18 -11.51 9.68
N LYS A 78 13.50 -11.90 8.61
CA LYS A 78 13.50 -11.18 7.33
C LYS A 78 12.52 -10.03 7.38
N ILE A 79 13.00 -8.82 7.13
CA ILE A 79 12.20 -7.60 7.10
C ILE A 79 11.86 -7.26 5.66
N VAL A 80 10.58 -7.27 5.33
CA VAL A 80 10.08 -7.00 3.99
C VAL A 80 9.30 -5.68 3.99
N GLY A 81 9.79 -4.73 3.23
CA GLY A 81 9.14 -3.44 3.03
C GLY A 81 8.15 -3.49 1.89
N VAL A 82 6.97 -2.94 2.07
CA VAL A 82 5.87 -3.02 1.10
C VAL A 82 5.40 -1.62 0.72
N GLU A 83 5.43 -1.32 -0.58
CA GLU A 83 4.99 -0.04 -1.13
C GLU A 83 3.86 -0.23 -2.15
N PRO A 84 2.97 0.76 -2.33
CA PRO A 84 2.06 0.76 -3.46
C PRO A 84 2.87 0.99 -4.75
N LYS A 85 2.54 0.26 -5.80
CA LYS A 85 3.24 0.31 -7.09
C LYS A 85 3.29 1.71 -7.68
N GLY A 86 2.19 2.47 -7.54
CA GLY A 86 2.10 3.84 -8.03
C GLY A 86 2.84 4.89 -7.19
N ALA A 87 3.45 4.50 -6.04
CA ALA A 87 4.20 5.43 -5.19
C ALA A 87 5.41 4.76 -4.48
N ALA A 88 6.11 3.89 -5.19
CA ALA A 88 7.23 3.10 -4.67
C ALA A 88 8.54 3.92 -4.59
N SER A 89 8.57 4.94 -3.76
CA SER A 89 9.69 5.88 -3.65
C SER A 89 10.91 5.30 -2.94
N MET A 90 10.73 4.43 -1.96
CA MET A 90 11.84 3.74 -1.27
C MET A 90 12.46 2.67 -2.17
N TYR A 91 11.64 1.84 -2.82
CA TYR A 91 12.11 0.84 -3.79
C TYR A 91 12.95 1.50 -4.89
N THR A 92 12.41 2.56 -5.51
CA THR A 92 13.13 3.30 -6.55
C THR A 92 14.46 3.85 -6.01
N SER A 93 14.45 4.45 -4.83
CA SER A 93 15.65 5.04 -4.24
C SER A 93 16.70 4.01 -3.82
N VAL A 94 16.30 2.86 -3.24
CA VAL A 94 17.23 1.87 -2.72
C VAL A 94 17.65 0.86 -3.79
N VAL A 95 16.69 0.33 -4.55
CA VAL A 95 16.91 -0.80 -5.44
C VAL A 95 17.35 -0.37 -6.83
N LEU A 96 16.72 0.68 -7.38
CA LEU A 96 16.98 1.10 -8.76
C LEU A 96 18.11 2.14 -8.85
N GLU A 97 18.02 3.20 -8.05
CA GLU A 97 18.90 4.37 -8.19
C GLU A 97 20.07 4.38 -7.20
N HIS A 98 19.97 3.61 -6.11
CA HIS A 98 20.97 3.56 -5.02
C HIS A 98 21.22 4.91 -4.31
N HIS A 99 20.34 5.88 -4.56
CA HIS A 99 20.32 7.18 -3.88
C HIS A 99 18.88 7.69 -3.75
N ARG A 100 18.65 8.58 -2.81
CA ARG A 100 17.32 9.12 -2.54
C ARG A 100 16.82 9.99 -3.69
N VAL A 101 15.72 9.57 -4.32
CA VAL A 101 15.08 10.29 -5.44
C VAL A 101 13.68 10.78 -5.08
N LYS A 102 13.20 11.76 -5.82
CA LYS A 102 11.81 12.21 -5.79
C LYS A 102 11.11 11.71 -7.05
N LEU A 103 10.03 10.95 -6.88
CA LEU A 103 9.20 10.51 -7.99
C LEU A 103 8.49 11.71 -8.63
N PRO A 104 8.45 11.81 -9.97
CA PRO A 104 7.81 12.93 -10.67
C PRO A 104 6.28 12.93 -10.50
N GLU A 105 5.69 11.75 -10.46
CA GLU A 105 4.26 11.52 -10.25
C GLU A 105 4.06 10.33 -9.32
N ILE A 106 2.98 10.36 -8.55
CA ILE A 106 2.55 9.26 -7.68
C ILE A 106 1.05 9.05 -7.75
N ASP A 107 0.59 7.80 -7.67
CA ASP A 107 -0.80 7.49 -7.36
C ASP A 107 -1.05 7.76 -5.86
N LYS A 108 -2.06 8.56 -5.56
CA LYS A 108 -2.42 8.96 -4.19
C LYS A 108 -3.48 8.05 -3.56
N PHE A 109 -3.86 6.98 -4.22
CA PHE A 109 -4.93 6.10 -3.72
C PHE A 109 -4.57 5.51 -2.35
N VAL A 110 -3.36 5.03 -2.16
CA VAL A 110 -2.86 4.52 -0.86
C VAL A 110 -2.28 5.71 -0.07
N ASP A 111 -3.13 6.65 0.31
CA ASP A 111 -2.78 7.97 0.85
C ASP A 111 -1.85 7.92 2.08
N GLY A 112 -2.02 6.95 2.99
CA GLY A 112 -1.15 6.74 4.14
C GLY A 112 0.27 6.25 3.81
N ALA A 113 0.53 5.80 2.55
CA ALA A 113 1.84 5.33 2.07
C ALA A 113 2.31 6.02 0.78
N SER A 114 1.49 6.90 0.17
CA SER A 114 1.83 7.58 -1.08
C SER A 114 2.69 8.83 -0.83
N VAL A 115 4.01 8.63 -0.77
CA VAL A 115 4.99 9.69 -0.56
C VAL A 115 5.93 9.79 -1.77
N ALA A 116 6.03 10.98 -2.36
CA ALA A 116 6.86 11.18 -3.55
C ALA A 116 8.37 11.04 -3.28
N GLN A 117 8.80 11.31 -2.05
CA GLN A 117 10.20 11.17 -1.65
C GLN A 117 10.29 10.69 -0.20
N VAL A 118 11.02 9.64 0.05
CA VAL A 118 11.31 9.13 1.41
C VAL A 118 12.19 10.10 2.21
N GLY A 119 12.21 9.95 3.53
CA GLY A 119 13.08 10.74 4.40
C GLY A 119 14.56 10.49 4.12
N LYS A 120 15.41 11.41 4.57
CA LYS A 120 16.87 11.26 4.48
C LYS A 120 17.38 10.23 5.49
N ILE A 121 16.91 10.34 6.73
CA ILE A 121 17.30 9.44 7.82
C ILE A 121 16.70 8.06 7.56
N THR A 122 15.42 8.00 7.20
CA THR A 122 14.72 6.73 6.94
C THR A 122 15.31 5.97 5.77
N PHE A 123 15.75 6.65 4.69
CA PHE A 123 16.45 6.01 3.58
C PHE A 123 17.75 5.32 4.03
N GLU A 124 18.58 6.00 4.82
CA GLU A 124 19.86 5.44 5.28
C GLU A 124 19.68 4.28 6.27
N ILE A 125 18.59 4.27 7.04
CA ILE A 125 18.25 3.16 7.93
C ILE A 125 17.68 2.00 7.12
N ALA A 126 16.69 2.24 6.28
CA ALA A 126 16.00 1.21 5.51
C ALA A 126 16.97 0.38 4.65
N LYS A 127 17.97 1.01 4.02
CA LYS A 127 19.06 0.31 3.30
C LYS A 127 19.80 -0.74 4.13
N LYS A 128 19.81 -0.60 5.45
CA LYS A 128 20.55 -1.49 6.35
C LYS A 128 19.69 -2.56 6.98
N VAL A 129 18.40 -2.26 7.17
CA VAL A 129 17.52 -3.10 7.99
C VAL A 129 16.47 -3.85 7.19
N VAL A 130 16.17 -3.42 5.97
CA VAL A 130 15.21 -4.07 5.09
C VAL A 130 15.91 -5.07 4.19
N ASP A 131 15.44 -6.32 4.20
CA ASP A 131 16.03 -7.42 3.41
C ASP A 131 15.44 -7.46 1.99
N ASP A 132 14.18 -7.06 1.83
CA ASP A 132 13.53 -7.05 0.52
C ASP A 132 12.44 -5.95 0.42
N TYR A 133 12.15 -5.51 -0.81
CA TYR A 133 11.21 -4.45 -1.11
C TYR A 133 10.20 -4.91 -2.16
N LEU A 134 8.93 -4.83 -1.83
CA LEU A 134 7.83 -5.23 -2.71
C LEU A 134 7.01 -4.03 -3.17
N GLN A 135 6.56 -4.11 -4.41
CA GLN A 135 5.59 -3.20 -4.98
C GLN A 135 4.28 -3.94 -5.21
N ILE A 136 3.20 -3.45 -4.62
CA ILE A 136 1.88 -4.06 -4.68
C ILE A 136 0.96 -3.19 -5.53
N ASP A 137 0.26 -3.81 -6.47
CA ASP A 137 -0.77 -3.14 -7.28
C ASP A 137 -1.91 -2.65 -6.38
N GLU A 138 -2.40 -1.43 -6.63
CA GLU A 138 -3.46 -0.81 -5.84
C GLU A 138 -4.77 -1.63 -5.87
N GLY A 139 -5.04 -2.32 -6.97
CA GLY A 139 -6.17 -3.24 -7.08
C GLY A 139 -6.03 -4.46 -6.16
N ALA A 140 -4.82 -5.01 -6.02
CA ALA A 140 -4.54 -6.10 -5.08
C ALA A 140 -4.75 -5.65 -3.62
N VAL A 141 -4.35 -4.41 -3.29
CA VAL A 141 -4.64 -3.80 -1.98
C VAL A 141 -6.14 -3.72 -1.75
N CYS A 142 -6.91 -3.31 -2.77
CA CYS A 142 -8.37 -3.25 -2.69
C CYS A 142 -9.00 -4.62 -2.43
N SER A 143 -8.59 -5.67 -3.15
CA SER A 143 -9.05 -7.05 -2.92
C SER A 143 -8.75 -7.49 -1.50
N THR A 144 -7.56 -7.18 -0.98
CA THR A 144 -7.18 -7.50 0.39
C THR A 144 -8.05 -6.79 1.42
N ILE A 145 -8.37 -5.49 1.24
CA ILE A 145 -9.26 -4.74 2.13
C ILE A 145 -10.64 -5.41 2.21
N LEU A 146 -11.22 -5.77 1.05
CA LEU A 146 -12.52 -6.43 0.97
C LEU A 146 -12.50 -7.80 1.65
N ASP A 147 -11.43 -8.56 1.47
CA ASP A 147 -11.24 -9.86 2.12
C ASP A 147 -11.10 -9.75 3.64
N MET A 148 -10.29 -8.81 4.13
CA MET A 148 -10.14 -8.55 5.56
C MET A 148 -11.47 -8.15 6.19
N TYR A 149 -12.23 -7.28 5.52
CA TYR A 149 -13.55 -6.86 5.98
C TYR A 149 -14.55 -8.03 6.00
N SER A 150 -14.66 -8.74 4.88
CA SER A 150 -15.72 -9.77 4.70
C SER A 150 -15.44 -11.06 5.46
N LYS A 151 -14.16 -11.47 5.58
CA LYS A 151 -13.77 -12.77 6.16
C LYS A 151 -13.32 -12.67 7.61
N GLN A 152 -12.79 -11.50 8.03
CA GLN A 152 -12.17 -11.31 9.34
C GLN A 152 -12.82 -10.21 10.19
N ALA A 153 -13.77 -9.44 9.63
CA ALA A 153 -14.35 -8.24 10.25
C ALA A 153 -13.31 -7.17 10.64
N ILE A 154 -12.21 -7.09 9.89
CA ILE A 154 -11.15 -6.11 10.09
C ILE A 154 -11.33 -4.98 9.11
N VAL A 155 -11.46 -3.75 9.62
CA VAL A 155 -11.48 -2.53 8.80
C VAL A 155 -10.05 -2.01 8.70
N ALA A 156 -9.44 -2.13 7.53
CA ALA A 156 -8.13 -1.57 7.23
C ALA A 156 -8.24 -0.43 6.23
N GLU A 157 -7.41 0.60 6.40
CA GLU A 157 -7.17 1.58 5.34
C GLU A 157 -6.21 1.01 4.29
N PRO A 158 -6.10 1.61 3.09
CA PRO A 158 -5.22 1.09 2.03
C PRO A 158 -3.78 0.87 2.48
N ALA A 159 -3.18 1.82 3.20
CA ALA A 159 -1.83 1.65 3.76
C ALA A 159 -1.73 0.52 4.79
N GLY A 160 -2.78 0.35 5.61
CA GLY A 160 -2.86 -0.73 6.60
C GLY A 160 -2.95 -2.12 6.00
N ALA A 161 -3.53 -2.25 4.80
CA ALA A 161 -3.67 -3.53 4.12
C ALA A 161 -2.42 -3.97 3.32
N LEU A 162 -1.48 -3.06 3.04
CA LEU A 162 -0.30 -3.32 2.20
C LEU A 162 0.50 -4.54 2.65
N SER A 163 0.79 -4.66 3.95
CA SER A 163 1.59 -5.76 4.49
C SER A 163 0.94 -7.13 4.25
N VAL A 164 -0.39 -7.20 4.35
CA VAL A 164 -1.17 -8.42 4.11
C VAL A 164 -1.26 -8.71 2.61
N SER A 165 -1.43 -7.68 1.78
CA SER A 165 -1.48 -7.81 0.30
C SER A 165 -0.19 -8.41 -0.27
N ALA A 166 0.94 -8.23 0.39
CA ALA A 166 2.24 -8.75 -0.04
C ALA A 166 2.35 -10.29 0.09
N LEU A 167 1.53 -10.92 0.92
CA LEU A 167 1.62 -12.36 1.21
C LEU A 167 1.42 -13.23 -0.04
N GLU A 168 0.59 -12.77 -0.97
CA GLU A 168 0.37 -13.51 -2.22
C GLU A 168 1.65 -13.63 -3.05
N GLN A 169 2.43 -12.56 -3.17
CA GLN A 169 3.71 -12.58 -3.91
C GLN A 169 4.78 -13.40 -3.18
N TYR A 170 4.63 -13.60 -1.88
CA TYR A 170 5.58 -14.36 -1.04
C TYR A 170 5.09 -15.76 -0.69
N ARG A 171 3.98 -16.21 -1.23
CA ARG A 171 3.29 -17.47 -0.87
C ARG A 171 4.24 -18.67 -0.72
N ASP A 172 5.13 -18.87 -1.66
CA ASP A 172 6.05 -20.03 -1.65
C ASP A 172 7.17 -19.88 -0.61
N GLN A 173 7.66 -18.67 -0.38
CA GLN A 173 8.74 -18.39 0.57
C GLN A 173 8.28 -18.49 2.02
N ILE A 174 7.01 -18.15 2.30
CA ILE A 174 6.45 -18.11 3.66
C ILE A 174 5.72 -19.40 4.06
N LYS A 175 5.63 -20.37 3.19
CA LYS A 175 4.94 -21.63 3.49
C LYS A 175 5.61 -22.35 4.67
N GLY A 176 4.84 -22.57 5.75
CA GLY A 176 5.31 -23.20 6.98
C GLY A 176 6.20 -22.28 7.85
N LYS A 177 6.16 -20.97 7.60
CA LYS A 177 6.90 -19.94 8.33
C LYS A 177 5.97 -19.14 9.25
N THR A 178 6.56 -18.60 10.30
CA THR A 178 5.87 -17.61 11.15
C THR A 178 6.02 -16.22 10.52
N VAL A 179 4.90 -15.62 10.20
CA VAL A 179 4.83 -14.34 9.49
C VAL A 179 4.07 -13.31 10.33
N VAL A 180 4.65 -12.14 10.45
CA VAL A 180 4.00 -10.98 11.07
C VAL A 180 3.71 -9.93 10.01
N CYS A 181 2.45 -9.51 9.90
CA CYS A 181 2.03 -8.39 9.06
C CYS A 181 1.57 -7.24 9.95
N ILE A 182 2.16 -6.07 9.79
CA ILE A 182 1.74 -4.88 10.54
C ILE A 182 0.58 -4.22 9.81
N ILE A 183 -0.62 -4.27 10.40
CA ILE A 183 -1.79 -3.50 9.97
C ILE A 183 -1.68 -2.12 10.59
N SER A 184 -1.14 -1.16 9.85
CA SER A 184 -0.73 0.14 10.39
C SER A 184 -1.87 1.11 10.67
N GLY A 185 -3.05 0.88 10.08
CA GLY A 185 -4.19 1.77 10.29
C GLY A 185 -5.51 1.25 9.73
N GLY A 186 -6.61 1.84 10.19
CA GLY A 186 -7.98 1.51 9.81
C GLY A 186 -8.85 2.75 9.55
N ASN A 187 -8.25 3.91 9.32
CA ASN A 187 -8.99 5.16 9.04
C ASN A 187 -9.45 5.22 7.58
N ASN A 188 -10.33 4.29 7.21
CA ASN A 188 -10.89 4.20 5.87
C ASN A 188 -12.26 4.90 5.81
N ASP A 189 -12.42 5.85 4.88
CA ASP A 189 -13.70 6.50 4.63
C ASP A 189 -14.67 5.52 3.94
N ILE A 190 -15.84 5.34 4.53
CA ILE A 190 -16.89 4.47 3.98
C ILE A 190 -17.28 4.86 2.55
N ASN A 191 -17.18 6.14 2.18
CA ASN A 191 -17.49 6.59 0.82
C ASN A 191 -16.49 6.06 -0.22
N ARG A 192 -15.30 5.66 0.19
CA ARG A 192 -14.28 5.05 -0.69
C ARG A 192 -14.55 3.59 -1.01
N MET A 193 -15.46 2.93 -0.28
CA MET A 193 -15.71 1.49 -0.48
C MET A 193 -16.14 1.15 -1.90
N LYS A 194 -16.86 2.06 -2.59
CA LYS A 194 -17.22 1.87 -4.00
C LYS A 194 -16.02 1.93 -4.94
N GLU A 195 -15.07 2.82 -4.68
CA GLU A 195 -13.83 2.89 -5.44
C GLU A 195 -12.96 1.66 -5.17
N ILE A 196 -12.90 1.21 -3.92
CA ILE A 196 -12.16 0.01 -3.52
C ILE A 196 -12.73 -1.23 -4.22
N GLU A 197 -14.06 -1.40 -4.22
CA GLU A 197 -14.74 -2.49 -4.93
C GLU A 197 -14.44 -2.44 -6.44
N GLU A 198 -14.54 -1.26 -7.04
CA GLU A 198 -14.29 -1.05 -8.46
C GLU A 198 -12.86 -1.41 -8.87
N ARG A 199 -11.85 -0.94 -8.10
CA ARG A 199 -10.43 -1.25 -8.34
C ARG A 199 -10.13 -2.74 -8.15
N SER A 200 -10.76 -3.39 -7.15
CA SER A 200 -10.67 -4.83 -6.94
C SER A 200 -11.21 -5.61 -8.14
N LEU A 201 -12.43 -5.29 -8.59
CA LEU A 201 -13.06 -5.96 -9.74
C LEU A 201 -12.24 -5.81 -11.03
N LEU A 202 -11.62 -4.65 -11.24
CA LEU A 202 -10.73 -4.42 -12.40
C LEU A 202 -9.44 -5.25 -12.28
N TYR A 203 -8.85 -5.31 -11.09
CA TYR A 203 -7.64 -6.09 -10.83
C TYR A 203 -7.87 -7.60 -10.99
N GLU A 204 -9.01 -8.10 -10.49
CA GLU A 204 -9.42 -9.52 -10.60
C GLU A 204 -9.94 -9.89 -12.00
N GLU A 205 -9.90 -8.96 -12.95
CA GLU A 205 -10.43 -9.16 -14.31
C GLU A 205 -11.92 -9.53 -14.36
N MET A 206 -12.66 -9.21 -13.28
CA MET A 206 -14.11 -9.43 -13.19
C MET A 206 -14.94 -8.29 -13.77
N LYS A 207 -14.30 -7.16 -14.06
CA LYS A 207 -14.94 -5.99 -14.68
C LYS A 207 -14.03 -5.38 -15.74
N HIS A 208 -14.62 -5.02 -16.87
CA HIS A 208 -13.93 -4.41 -17.99
C HIS A 208 -14.65 -3.18 -18.49
N TYR A 209 -13.92 -2.17 -18.97
CA TYR A 209 -14.45 -1.01 -19.64
C TYR A 209 -14.04 -1.02 -21.11
N PHE A 210 -15.05 -0.86 -21.99
CA PHE A 210 -14.84 -0.83 -23.43
C PHE A 210 -15.43 0.43 -24.03
N ILE A 211 -14.73 1.00 -25.02
CA ILE A 211 -15.23 2.09 -25.85
C ILE A 211 -15.41 1.55 -27.26
N PHE A 212 -16.67 1.51 -27.75
CA PHE A 212 -16.97 1.03 -29.08
C PHE A 212 -17.46 2.15 -29.97
N ASN A 213 -17.03 2.13 -31.22
CA ASN A 213 -17.60 2.95 -32.29
C ASN A 213 -18.60 2.12 -33.09
N PHE A 214 -19.89 2.36 -32.84
CA PHE A 214 -20.95 1.69 -33.60
C PHE A 214 -21.26 2.41 -34.90
N PRO A 215 -21.55 1.66 -36.01
CA PRO A 215 -22.11 2.25 -37.20
C PRO A 215 -23.48 2.87 -36.90
N GLN A 216 -23.73 4.08 -37.44
CA GLN A 216 -24.98 4.84 -37.22
C GLN A 216 -26.12 4.21 -38.03
N ARG A 217 -26.54 2.98 -37.70
CA ARG A 217 -27.64 2.26 -38.34
C ARG A 217 -28.53 1.59 -37.30
N PRO A 218 -29.83 1.42 -37.57
CA PRO A 218 -30.73 0.64 -36.71
C PRO A 218 -30.23 -0.80 -36.53
N GLY A 219 -30.26 -1.29 -35.29
CA GLY A 219 -29.91 -2.67 -34.96
C GLY A 219 -28.46 -2.92 -34.60
N ALA A 220 -27.53 -1.96 -34.77
CA ALA A 220 -26.10 -2.17 -34.49
C ALA A 220 -25.82 -2.61 -33.04
N LEU A 221 -26.49 -1.99 -32.05
CA LEU A 221 -26.35 -2.39 -30.66
C LEU A 221 -26.92 -3.80 -30.41
N ARG A 222 -28.05 -4.16 -31.05
CA ARG A 222 -28.64 -5.49 -30.92
C ARG A 222 -27.68 -6.57 -31.45
N GLU A 223 -27.06 -6.31 -32.59
CA GLU A 223 -26.05 -7.20 -33.18
C GLU A 223 -24.88 -7.40 -32.19
N PHE A 224 -24.35 -6.30 -31.63
CA PHE A 224 -23.29 -6.39 -30.61
C PHE A 224 -23.67 -7.26 -29.42
N VAL A 225 -24.85 -7.01 -28.82
CA VAL A 225 -25.31 -7.78 -27.65
C VAL A 225 -25.49 -9.26 -27.98
N ASN A 226 -25.99 -9.60 -29.19
CA ASN A 226 -26.29 -10.98 -29.55
C ASN A 226 -25.07 -11.76 -30.05
N GLU A 227 -24.07 -11.10 -30.65
CA GLU A 227 -22.97 -11.76 -31.36
C GLU A 227 -21.62 -11.63 -30.63
N VAL A 228 -21.47 -10.62 -29.75
CA VAL A 228 -20.19 -10.34 -29.08
C VAL A 228 -20.23 -10.71 -27.60
N LEU A 229 -21.34 -10.43 -26.92
CA LEU A 229 -21.45 -10.75 -25.49
C LEU A 229 -21.75 -12.25 -25.30
N GLY A 230 -21.07 -12.84 -24.33
CA GLY A 230 -21.28 -14.21 -23.91
C GLY A 230 -22.49 -14.36 -22.98
N PRO A 231 -22.90 -15.62 -22.69
CA PRO A 231 -24.08 -15.90 -21.85
C PRO A 231 -23.90 -15.52 -20.38
N ASN A 232 -22.66 -15.28 -19.94
CA ASN A 232 -22.32 -14.90 -18.57
C ASN A 232 -21.88 -13.45 -18.45
N ASP A 233 -21.86 -12.68 -19.55
CA ASP A 233 -21.49 -11.28 -19.52
C ASP A 233 -22.66 -10.43 -19.05
N ASP A 234 -22.40 -9.53 -18.08
CA ASP A 234 -23.38 -8.57 -17.57
C ASP A 234 -22.95 -7.14 -17.91
N ILE A 235 -23.91 -6.34 -18.39
CA ILE A 235 -23.67 -4.93 -18.68
C ILE A 235 -24.04 -4.10 -17.44
N THR A 236 -23.06 -3.80 -16.60
CA THR A 236 -23.27 -3.00 -15.37
C THR A 236 -23.39 -1.51 -15.63
N LYS A 237 -22.84 -1.02 -16.75
CA LYS A 237 -22.93 0.38 -17.17
C LYS A 237 -22.92 0.48 -18.69
N PHE A 238 -23.85 1.27 -19.25
CA PHE A 238 -23.91 1.56 -20.67
C PHE A 238 -24.15 3.06 -20.90
N GLU A 239 -23.27 3.69 -21.68
CA GLU A 239 -23.42 5.08 -22.10
C GLU A 239 -23.37 5.16 -23.63
N TYR A 240 -24.34 5.84 -24.24
CA TYR A 240 -24.38 6.05 -25.67
C TYR A 240 -24.26 7.53 -26.00
N LEU A 241 -23.18 7.87 -26.69
CA LEU A 241 -22.93 9.22 -27.17
C LEU A 241 -23.09 9.26 -28.69
N LYS A 242 -24.08 9.97 -29.18
CA LYS A 242 -24.29 10.22 -30.61
C LYS A 242 -23.36 11.34 -31.04
N LYS A 243 -22.44 11.06 -31.98
CA LYS A 243 -21.71 12.14 -32.67
C LYS A 243 -22.70 12.95 -33.50
N SER A 244 -22.80 14.26 -33.24
CA SER A 244 -23.55 15.24 -34.02
C SER A 244 -22.93 15.39 -35.40
#